data_ba86e84c86f5d0d57fcba39db30f95f7
#
_entry.id   ba86e84c86f5d0d57fcba39db30f95f7
#
_cell.length_a   1.000
_cell.length_b   1.000
_cell.length_c   1.000
_cell.angle_alpha   90.00
_cell.angle_beta   90.00
_cell.angle_gamma   90.00
#
_symmetry.space_group_name_H-M   'P 1'
#
loop_
_entity.id
_entity.type
_entity.pdbx_description
1 polymer ?
#
loop_
_entity_poly.entity_id
_entity_poly.type
_entity_poly.pdbx_seq_one_letter_code
_entity_poly.pdbx_strand_id
1 'polypeptide(L)'
;SKINYFRKGMDSISKIYPNANKLIVNDSDEQNENFFKKLEDNYDVMHAQILEQVISEEKLKKGNKAPDFSNYENYNGGTSSLSDFIGSYVYIDIWATWCRPCIAQFPYLKMIEKEYKNKNISFISISTDDDRRSNGSWEKAHDKWITMVKDRNLTGIQLWAGKDDARFSKEYMIRSIPRFILIDPKGNIIDSNTLSPANPSLRKLLDELPGI
;
A
#
# COMPACT_ATOMS: atom_id res chain seq x y z
N SER A 1 -38.97 8.36 11.74
CA SER A 1 -37.81 9.28 11.77
C SER A 1 -36.53 8.49 12.01
N LYS A 2 -35.37 9.00 11.58
CA LYS A 2 -34.03 8.37 11.75
C LYS A 2 -33.75 8.06 13.23
N ILE A 3 -34.21 8.93 14.15
CA ILE A 3 -34.11 8.73 15.61
C ILE A 3 -34.79 7.42 16.06
N ASN A 4 -35.95 7.08 15.49
CA ASN A 4 -36.65 5.84 15.83
C ASN A 4 -35.93 4.61 15.33
N TYR A 5 -35.19 4.71 14.22
CA TYR A 5 -34.31 3.63 13.70
C TYR A 5 -33.13 3.39 14.65
N PHE A 6 -32.46 4.46 15.09
CA PHE A 6 -31.37 4.40 16.07
C PHE A 6 -31.82 3.85 17.42
N ARG A 7 -32.97 4.29 17.95
CA ARG A 7 -33.55 3.75 19.18
C ARG A 7 -33.80 2.23 19.08
N LYS A 8 -34.37 1.76 17.96
CA LYS A 8 -34.53 0.30 17.73
C LYS A 8 -33.20 -0.45 17.64
N GLY A 9 -32.17 0.17 17.05
CA GLY A 9 -30.82 -0.39 17.02
C GLY A 9 -30.19 -0.48 18.40
N MET A 10 -30.35 0.57 19.22
CA MET A 10 -29.88 0.61 20.60
C MET A 10 -30.61 -0.39 21.51
N ASP A 11 -31.92 -0.62 21.30
CA ASP A 11 -32.67 -1.66 22.01
C ASP A 11 -32.15 -3.08 21.70
N SER A 12 -31.64 -3.29 20.49
CA SER A 12 -31.00 -4.55 20.10
C SER A 12 -29.60 -4.68 20.73
N ILE A 13 -28.85 -3.61 20.78
CA ILE A 13 -27.50 -3.55 21.40
C ILE A 13 -27.60 -3.69 22.91
N SER A 14 -28.62 -3.09 23.57
CA SER A 14 -28.81 -3.19 25.02
C SER A 14 -29.18 -4.60 25.49
N LYS A 15 -29.75 -5.42 24.61
CA LYS A 15 -29.98 -6.86 24.91
C LYS A 15 -28.66 -7.66 24.98
N ILE A 16 -27.65 -7.23 24.21
CA ILE A 16 -26.34 -7.86 24.18
C ILE A 16 -25.41 -7.23 25.22
N TYR A 17 -25.56 -5.91 25.43
CA TYR A 17 -24.77 -5.11 26.38
C TYR A 17 -25.69 -4.33 27.33
N PRO A 18 -26.12 -4.90 28.46
CA PRO A 18 -27.11 -4.30 29.37
C PRO A 18 -26.77 -2.90 29.90
N ASN A 19 -25.50 -2.51 29.86
CA ASN A 19 -25.05 -1.18 30.30
C ASN A 19 -24.98 -0.13 29.18
N ALA A 20 -25.28 -0.47 27.92
CA ALA A 20 -25.27 0.48 26.81
C ALA A 20 -26.31 1.58 26.98
N ASN A 21 -27.45 1.31 27.64
CA ASN A 21 -28.49 2.29 27.95
C ASN A 21 -28.06 3.32 28.99
N LYS A 22 -27.01 3.09 29.79
CA LYS A 22 -26.49 4.07 30.75
C LYS A 22 -25.69 5.19 30.10
N LEU A 23 -25.34 5.06 28.80
CA LEU A 23 -24.68 6.10 28.02
C LEU A 23 -25.68 7.16 27.49
N ILE A 24 -26.98 6.94 27.64
CA ILE A 24 -28.04 7.80 27.15
C ILE A 24 -28.85 8.27 28.35
N VAL A 25 -28.27 9.05 29.25
CA VAL A 25 -29.03 9.54 30.38
C VAL A 25 -28.63 10.98 30.72
N ASN A 26 -29.67 11.82 30.76
CA ASN A 26 -29.80 13.08 31.48
C ASN A 26 -29.08 14.29 30.90
N ASP A 27 -29.48 14.71 29.68
CA ASP A 27 -29.40 16.15 29.40
C ASP A 27 -30.35 16.56 28.28
N SER A 28 -30.58 17.86 28.15
CA SER A 28 -31.55 18.50 27.28
C SER A 28 -31.66 17.84 25.89
N ASP A 29 -32.82 17.86 25.29
CA ASP A 29 -33.08 17.31 23.94
C ASP A 29 -32.02 17.75 22.89
N GLU A 30 -31.45 18.93 23.05
CA GLU A 30 -30.42 19.50 22.18
C GLU A 30 -29.05 18.76 22.33
N GLN A 31 -28.66 18.33 23.53
CA GLN A 31 -27.43 17.56 23.73
C GLN A 31 -27.57 16.13 23.17
N ASN A 32 -28.76 15.56 23.31
CA ASN A 32 -29.06 14.25 22.71
C ASN A 32 -29.08 14.33 21.19
N GLU A 33 -29.65 15.37 20.57
CA GLU A 33 -29.59 15.56 19.12
C GLU A 33 -28.18 15.74 18.60
N ASN A 34 -27.35 16.53 19.28
CA ASN A 34 -25.91 16.67 18.93
C ASN A 34 -25.12 15.37 19.08
N PHE A 35 -25.42 14.58 20.10
CA PHE A 35 -24.79 13.28 20.29
C PHE A 35 -25.18 12.30 19.16
N PHE A 36 -26.48 12.21 18.85
CA PHE A 36 -26.94 11.33 17.76
C PHE A 36 -26.43 11.78 16.40
N LYS A 37 -26.33 13.08 16.15
CA LYS A 37 -25.74 13.61 14.92
C LYS A 37 -24.26 13.22 14.79
N LYS A 38 -23.48 13.34 15.86
CA LYS A 38 -22.09 12.88 15.88
C LYS A 38 -21.95 11.38 15.65
N LEU A 39 -22.88 10.57 16.18
CA LEU A 39 -22.89 9.13 15.93
C LEU A 39 -23.23 8.81 14.47
N GLU A 40 -24.21 9.51 13.86
CA GLU A 40 -24.52 9.38 12.43
C GLU A 40 -23.33 9.77 11.56
N ASP A 41 -22.71 10.92 11.80
CA ASP A 41 -21.54 11.40 11.05
C ASP A 41 -20.39 10.41 11.16
N ASN A 42 -20.12 9.87 12.35
CA ASN A 42 -19.08 8.86 12.55
C ASN A 42 -19.42 7.52 11.88
N TYR A 43 -20.68 7.11 11.92
CA TYR A 43 -21.15 5.88 11.25
C TYR A 43 -21.00 5.99 9.73
N ASP A 44 -21.42 7.11 9.14
CA ASP A 44 -21.34 7.32 7.69
C ASP A 44 -19.86 7.34 7.23
N VAL A 45 -18.97 8.00 7.99
CA VAL A 45 -17.53 8.01 7.72
C VAL A 45 -16.93 6.60 7.83
N MET A 46 -17.24 5.88 8.90
CA MET A 46 -16.75 4.52 9.12
C MET A 46 -17.28 3.56 8.05
N HIS A 47 -18.55 3.66 7.71
CA HIS A 47 -19.16 2.82 6.66
C HIS A 47 -18.52 3.09 5.29
N ALA A 48 -18.30 4.37 4.94
CA ALA A 48 -17.61 4.74 3.71
C ALA A 48 -16.18 4.19 3.67
N GLN A 49 -15.44 4.25 4.80
CA GLN A 49 -14.09 3.69 4.90
C GLN A 49 -14.07 2.18 4.73
N ILE A 50 -15.03 1.46 5.35
CA ILE A 50 -15.14 0.01 5.19
C ILE A 50 -15.46 -0.36 3.73
N LEU A 51 -16.40 0.34 3.10
CA LEU A 51 -16.73 0.11 1.69
C LEU A 51 -15.52 0.37 0.79
N GLU A 52 -14.80 1.47 1.00
CA GLU A 52 -13.57 1.77 0.24
C GLU A 52 -12.52 0.68 0.43
N GLN A 53 -12.35 0.18 1.65
CA GLN A 53 -11.44 -0.92 1.94
C GLN A 53 -11.85 -2.20 1.19
N VAL A 54 -13.11 -2.61 1.27
CA VAL A 54 -13.62 -3.81 0.60
C VAL A 54 -13.46 -3.70 -0.92
N ILE A 55 -13.78 -2.54 -1.50
CA ILE A 55 -13.62 -2.28 -2.94
C ILE A 55 -12.13 -2.36 -3.34
N SER A 56 -11.24 -1.80 -2.53
CA SER A 56 -9.81 -1.82 -2.78
C SER A 56 -9.22 -3.23 -2.65
N GLU A 57 -9.64 -4.00 -1.66
CA GLU A 57 -9.26 -5.41 -1.50
C GLU A 57 -9.73 -6.25 -2.69
N GLU A 58 -10.96 -6.01 -3.18
CA GLU A 58 -11.48 -6.69 -4.37
C GLU A 58 -10.66 -6.37 -5.62
N LYS A 59 -10.27 -5.11 -5.81
CA LYS A 59 -9.42 -4.68 -6.93
C LYS A 59 -8.03 -5.33 -6.90
N LEU A 60 -7.49 -5.62 -5.71
CA LEU A 60 -6.15 -6.20 -5.54
C LEU A 60 -6.13 -7.74 -5.61
N LYS A 61 -7.23 -8.38 -5.94
CA LYS A 61 -7.27 -9.83 -6.14
C LYS A 61 -6.46 -10.28 -7.34
N LYS A 62 -5.91 -11.48 -7.24
CA LYS A 62 -5.18 -12.15 -8.33
C LYS A 62 -6.01 -12.15 -9.62
N GLY A 63 -5.39 -11.78 -10.72
CA GLY A 63 -5.96 -11.74 -12.06
C GLY A 63 -6.56 -10.38 -12.44
N ASN A 64 -6.80 -9.47 -11.50
CA ASN A 64 -7.25 -8.12 -11.80
C ASN A 64 -6.09 -7.27 -12.30
N LYS A 65 -6.41 -6.19 -13.04
CA LYS A 65 -5.41 -5.21 -13.46
C LYS A 65 -4.73 -4.59 -12.24
N ALA A 66 -3.39 -4.56 -12.30
CA ALA A 66 -2.59 -3.90 -11.31
C ALA A 66 -2.83 -2.38 -11.36
N PRO A 67 -2.98 -1.69 -10.22
CA PRO A 67 -2.95 -0.23 -10.20
C PRO A 67 -1.68 0.29 -10.84
N ASP A 68 -1.81 1.36 -11.61
CA ASP A 68 -0.71 1.92 -12.39
C ASP A 68 0.08 2.96 -11.59
N PHE A 69 1.37 3.05 -11.87
CA PHE A 69 2.19 4.21 -11.57
C PHE A 69 2.70 4.80 -12.88
N SER A 70 2.82 6.11 -12.93
CA SER A 70 3.16 6.81 -14.18
C SER A 70 4.22 7.87 -13.94
N ASN A 71 5.25 7.88 -14.79
CA ASN A 71 6.29 8.90 -14.83
C ASN A 71 7.07 9.06 -13.52
N TYR A 72 7.30 7.97 -12.77
CA TYR A 72 8.17 8.03 -11.59
C TYR A 72 9.61 8.26 -12.02
N GLU A 73 10.31 9.13 -11.31
CA GLU A 73 11.72 9.41 -11.58
C GLU A 73 12.56 8.15 -11.47
N ASN A 74 13.39 7.89 -12.50
CA ASN A 74 14.31 6.77 -12.53
C ASN A 74 15.71 7.25 -12.16
N TYR A 75 16.36 6.60 -11.21
CA TYR A 75 17.71 6.91 -10.77
C TYR A 75 18.74 6.95 -11.92
N ASN A 76 18.55 6.14 -12.94
CA ASN A 76 19.39 6.11 -14.12
C ASN A 76 19.04 7.19 -15.18
N GLY A 77 18.14 8.08 -14.84
CA GLY A 77 17.67 9.16 -15.70
C GLY A 77 16.33 8.89 -16.38
N GLY A 78 15.60 9.96 -16.66
CA GLY A 78 14.25 9.91 -17.21
C GLY A 78 13.20 9.47 -16.19
N THR A 79 12.10 8.94 -16.70
CA THR A 79 10.97 8.45 -15.91
C THR A 79 10.58 7.05 -16.35
N SER A 80 9.87 6.34 -15.48
CA SER A 80 9.31 5.02 -15.79
C SER A 80 7.87 4.91 -15.30
N SER A 81 7.08 4.15 -16.04
CA SER A 81 5.69 3.82 -15.75
C SER A 81 5.51 2.29 -15.71
N LEU A 82 4.47 1.78 -15.08
CA LEU A 82 4.21 0.33 -15.10
C LEU A 82 4.03 -0.20 -16.53
N SER A 83 3.45 0.60 -17.43
CA SER A 83 3.28 0.26 -18.85
C SER A 83 4.58 -0.08 -19.59
N ASP A 84 5.72 0.47 -19.14
CA ASP A 84 7.03 0.24 -19.77
C ASP A 84 7.54 -1.19 -19.55
N PHE A 85 6.95 -1.92 -18.60
CA PHE A 85 7.32 -3.27 -18.21
C PHE A 85 6.33 -4.34 -18.67
N ILE A 86 5.27 -3.94 -19.38
CA ILE A 86 4.33 -4.90 -19.97
C ILE A 86 5.05 -5.81 -20.96
N GLY A 87 4.75 -7.12 -20.86
CA GLY A 87 5.46 -8.17 -21.61
C GLY A 87 6.45 -8.95 -20.76
N SER A 88 6.83 -8.45 -19.56
CA SER A 88 7.60 -9.16 -18.55
C SER A 88 6.85 -9.27 -17.24
N TYR A 89 7.22 -10.24 -16.40
CA TYR A 89 6.82 -10.21 -14.99
C TYR A 89 7.43 -9.01 -14.32
N VAL A 90 6.74 -8.46 -13.30
CA VAL A 90 7.25 -7.33 -12.52
C VAL A 90 7.19 -7.69 -11.05
N TYR A 91 8.36 -7.68 -10.42
CA TYR A 91 8.49 -7.78 -8.96
C TYR A 91 8.78 -6.38 -8.41
N ILE A 92 7.85 -5.83 -7.63
CA ILE A 92 7.97 -4.49 -7.04
C ILE A 92 8.35 -4.62 -5.57
N ASP A 93 9.41 -3.92 -5.16
CA ASP A 93 9.82 -3.68 -3.78
C ASP A 93 9.47 -2.23 -3.40
N ILE A 94 8.66 -2.05 -2.37
CA ILE A 94 8.28 -0.74 -1.85
C ILE A 94 9.03 -0.49 -0.55
N TRP A 95 9.82 0.57 -0.54
CA TRP A 95 10.76 0.86 0.53
C TRP A 95 10.90 2.35 0.83
N ALA A 96 11.70 2.70 1.84
CA ALA A 96 12.13 4.06 2.12
C ALA A 96 13.47 4.06 2.87
N THR A 97 14.20 5.17 2.81
CA THR A 97 15.55 5.29 3.41
C THR A 97 15.57 5.12 4.93
N TRP A 98 14.48 5.43 5.59
CA TRP A 98 14.29 5.25 7.04
C TRP A 98 13.79 3.86 7.45
N CYS A 99 13.43 3.01 6.50
CA CYS A 99 12.86 1.69 6.74
C CYS A 99 13.95 0.65 6.96
N ARG A 100 14.36 0.42 8.20
CA ARG A 100 15.39 -0.59 8.54
C ARG A 100 15.05 -1.99 8.05
N PRO A 101 13.81 -2.51 8.19
CA PRO A 101 13.46 -3.82 7.64
C PRO A 101 13.57 -3.89 6.11
N CYS A 102 13.30 -2.78 5.38
CA CYS A 102 13.48 -2.71 3.93
C CYS A 102 14.97 -2.83 3.56
N ILE A 103 15.82 -2.05 4.24
CA ILE A 103 17.27 -2.07 4.03
C ILE A 103 17.86 -3.48 4.25
N ALA A 104 17.31 -4.25 5.19
CA ALA A 104 17.72 -5.63 5.43
C ALA A 104 17.40 -6.58 4.26
N GLN A 105 16.48 -6.21 3.34
CA GLN A 105 16.16 -6.99 2.16
C GLN A 105 17.14 -6.77 0.99
N PHE A 106 17.86 -5.66 0.94
CA PHE A 106 18.72 -5.30 -0.19
C PHE A 106 19.75 -6.36 -0.58
N PRO A 107 20.49 -7.02 0.33
CA PRO A 107 21.42 -8.07 -0.05
C PRO A 107 20.73 -9.24 -0.79
N TYR A 108 19.56 -9.64 -0.31
CA TYR A 108 18.78 -10.73 -0.89
C TYR A 108 18.18 -10.34 -2.24
N LEU A 109 17.68 -9.09 -2.36
CA LEU A 109 17.13 -8.56 -3.60
C LEU A 109 18.21 -8.56 -4.70
N LYS A 110 19.42 -8.06 -4.41
CA LYS A 110 20.54 -8.09 -5.35
C LYS A 110 20.91 -9.50 -5.81
N MET A 111 20.85 -10.48 -4.90
CA MET A 111 21.12 -11.88 -5.26
C MET A 111 20.07 -12.39 -6.25
N ILE A 112 18.79 -12.13 -5.98
CA ILE A 112 17.70 -12.56 -6.86
C ILE A 112 17.77 -11.84 -8.22
N GLU A 113 17.97 -10.53 -8.23
CA GLU A 113 18.18 -9.77 -9.48
C GLU A 113 19.30 -10.34 -10.35
N LYS A 114 20.40 -10.74 -9.72
CA LYS A 114 21.52 -11.39 -10.43
C LYS A 114 21.15 -12.76 -10.96
N GLU A 115 20.46 -13.58 -10.17
CA GLU A 115 20.01 -14.93 -10.55
C GLU A 115 19.03 -14.90 -11.72
N TYR A 116 18.12 -13.92 -11.72
CA TYR A 116 17.06 -13.79 -12.73
C TYR A 116 17.38 -12.77 -13.84
N LYS A 117 18.63 -12.29 -13.96
CA LYS A 117 19.04 -11.24 -14.92
C LYS A 117 18.65 -11.53 -16.37
N ASN A 118 18.68 -12.82 -16.77
CA ASN A 118 18.37 -13.25 -18.15
C ASN A 118 16.99 -13.89 -18.27
N LYS A 119 16.14 -13.68 -17.30
CA LYS A 119 14.78 -14.19 -17.25
C LYS A 119 13.78 -13.08 -17.59
N ASN A 120 12.59 -13.46 -17.98
CA ASN A 120 11.53 -12.51 -18.35
C ASN A 120 10.85 -11.88 -17.12
N ILE A 121 11.64 -11.22 -16.27
CA ILE A 121 11.18 -10.52 -15.07
C ILE A 121 11.96 -9.25 -14.83
N SER A 122 11.26 -8.17 -14.50
CA SER A 122 11.83 -6.89 -14.09
C SER A 122 11.70 -6.71 -12.57
N PHE A 123 12.79 -6.32 -11.93
CA PHE A 123 12.81 -5.97 -10.50
C PHE A 123 12.82 -4.45 -10.36
N ILE A 124 11.81 -3.90 -9.69
CA ILE A 124 11.59 -2.48 -9.52
C ILE A 124 11.52 -2.17 -8.04
N SER A 125 12.35 -1.24 -7.57
CA SER A 125 12.29 -0.72 -6.20
C SER A 125 11.73 0.69 -6.24
N ILE A 126 10.60 0.92 -5.56
CA ILE A 126 9.94 2.21 -5.49
C ILE A 126 10.15 2.80 -4.10
N SER A 127 10.87 3.91 -4.03
CA SER A 127 11.02 4.66 -2.78
C SER A 127 9.80 5.55 -2.52
N THR A 128 9.29 5.44 -1.30
CA THR A 128 8.19 6.25 -0.76
C THR A 128 8.70 7.29 0.25
N ASP A 129 9.96 7.71 0.13
CA ASP A 129 10.49 8.77 0.97
C ASP A 129 9.72 10.08 0.75
N ASP A 130 9.33 10.72 1.84
CA ASP A 130 8.50 11.91 1.86
C ASP A 130 9.12 13.06 2.68
N ASP A 131 8.48 14.23 2.61
CA ASP A 131 8.89 15.42 3.33
C ASP A 131 8.71 15.30 4.85
N ARG A 132 7.74 14.51 5.33
CA ARG A 132 7.43 14.33 6.78
C ARG A 132 8.63 13.83 7.56
N ARG A 133 9.44 12.93 6.96
CA ARG A 133 10.67 12.38 7.55
C ARG A 133 11.94 13.10 7.08
N SER A 134 11.77 14.24 6.41
CA SER A 134 12.86 15.06 5.85
C SER A 134 12.76 16.54 6.24
N ASN A 135 12.23 16.81 7.45
CA ASN A 135 12.05 18.15 8.00
C ASN A 135 11.21 19.06 7.09
N GLY A 136 10.14 18.54 6.51
CA GLY A 136 9.24 19.25 5.62
C GLY A 136 9.82 19.54 4.22
N SER A 137 10.89 18.86 3.80
CA SER A 137 11.55 19.12 2.52
C SER A 137 11.54 17.89 1.61
N TRP A 138 10.87 18.01 0.47
CA TRP A 138 10.88 17.02 -0.60
C TRP A 138 12.26 16.89 -1.25
N GLU A 139 13.01 17.98 -1.35
CA GLU A 139 14.38 17.98 -1.86
C GLU A 139 15.29 17.12 -0.97
N LYS A 140 15.21 17.31 0.35
CA LYS A 140 15.98 16.47 1.29
C LYS A 140 15.55 15.00 1.27
N ALA A 141 14.28 14.71 1.01
CA ALA A 141 13.80 13.35 0.85
C ALA A 141 14.43 12.71 -0.39
N HIS A 142 14.42 13.42 -1.51
CA HIS A 142 15.05 13.02 -2.76
C HIS A 142 16.56 12.79 -2.61
N ASP A 143 17.29 13.74 -2.00
CA ASP A 143 18.73 13.62 -1.75
C ASP A 143 19.08 12.37 -0.93
N LYS A 144 18.27 12.05 0.08
CA LYS A 144 18.43 10.82 0.86
C LYS A 144 18.27 9.56 0.00
N TRP A 145 17.25 9.54 -0.87
CA TRP A 145 17.04 8.44 -1.79
C TRP A 145 18.23 8.26 -2.74
N ILE A 146 18.65 9.33 -3.46
CA ILE A 146 19.81 9.31 -4.36
C ILE A 146 21.06 8.81 -3.63
N THR A 147 21.33 9.36 -2.45
CA THR A 147 22.48 8.97 -1.64
C THR A 147 22.42 7.50 -1.24
N MET A 148 21.25 7.01 -0.78
CA MET A 148 21.09 5.60 -0.38
C MET A 148 21.27 4.65 -1.56
N VAL A 149 20.68 4.94 -2.72
CA VAL A 149 20.84 4.12 -3.94
C VAL A 149 22.30 4.02 -4.31
N LYS A 150 23.02 5.14 -4.32
CA LYS A 150 24.44 5.22 -4.63
C LYS A 150 25.30 4.46 -3.61
N ASP A 151 25.18 4.82 -2.33
CA ASP A 151 26.07 4.32 -1.27
C ASP A 151 25.87 2.83 -1.01
N ARG A 152 24.64 2.35 -1.17
CA ARG A 152 24.31 0.92 -1.07
C ARG A 152 24.52 0.18 -2.39
N ASN A 153 24.89 0.89 -3.46
CA ASN A 153 25.08 0.31 -4.79
C ASN A 153 23.87 -0.56 -5.20
N LEU A 154 22.64 0.02 -5.04
CA LEU A 154 21.42 -0.73 -5.33
C LEU A 154 21.33 -1.02 -6.82
N THR A 155 20.87 -2.22 -7.13
CA THR A 155 20.71 -2.74 -8.49
C THR A 155 19.24 -2.75 -8.89
N GLY A 156 18.89 -3.30 -10.05
CA GLY A 156 17.52 -3.25 -10.55
C GLY A 156 17.11 -1.84 -11.00
N ILE A 157 15.81 -1.63 -11.10
CA ILE A 157 15.22 -0.35 -11.51
C ILE A 157 14.83 0.40 -10.25
N GLN A 158 15.51 1.51 -9.97
CA GLN A 158 15.26 2.32 -8.79
C GLN A 158 14.42 3.54 -9.14
N LEU A 159 13.21 3.61 -8.59
CA LEU A 159 12.23 4.67 -8.85
C LEU A 159 11.93 5.46 -7.58
N TRP A 160 11.65 6.74 -7.75
CA TRP A 160 11.16 7.61 -6.70
C TRP A 160 9.75 8.09 -7.01
N ALA A 161 8.80 7.74 -6.14
CA ALA A 161 7.40 8.12 -6.30
C ALA A 161 7.17 9.63 -6.10
N GLY A 162 8.00 10.29 -5.28
CA GLY A 162 7.89 11.73 -5.05
C GLY A 162 6.56 12.14 -4.42
N LYS A 163 6.05 13.29 -4.84
CA LYS A 163 4.79 13.84 -4.33
C LYS A 163 3.55 13.10 -4.83
N ASP A 164 3.70 12.33 -5.90
CA ASP A 164 2.58 11.70 -6.60
C ASP A 164 2.21 10.32 -6.04
N ASP A 165 2.94 9.86 -5.00
CA ASP A 165 2.78 8.52 -4.44
C ASP A 165 1.46 8.29 -3.68
N ALA A 166 0.76 9.34 -3.26
CA ALA A 166 -0.46 9.18 -2.44
C ALA A 166 -1.51 8.28 -3.12
N ARG A 167 -1.63 8.35 -4.45
CA ARG A 167 -2.55 7.52 -5.23
C ARG A 167 -2.09 6.06 -5.25
N PHE A 168 -0.81 5.80 -5.56
CA PHE A 168 -0.24 4.46 -5.64
C PHE A 168 -0.35 3.72 -4.30
N SER A 169 0.11 4.36 -3.22
CA SER A 169 0.03 3.81 -1.87
C SER A 169 -1.42 3.50 -1.45
N LYS A 170 -2.38 4.36 -1.83
CA LYS A 170 -3.79 4.15 -1.56
C LYS A 170 -4.37 2.99 -2.36
N GLU A 171 -4.13 2.95 -3.68
CA GLU A 171 -4.66 1.93 -4.57
C GLU A 171 -4.12 0.53 -4.26
N TYR A 172 -2.85 0.41 -3.85
CA TYR A 172 -2.27 -0.86 -3.38
C TYR A 172 -2.48 -1.12 -1.89
N MET A 173 -3.23 -0.26 -1.19
CA MET A 173 -3.48 -0.38 0.26
C MET A 173 -2.20 -0.56 1.07
N ILE A 174 -1.15 0.22 0.75
CA ILE A 174 0.13 0.13 1.42
C ILE A 174 0.05 0.79 2.79
N ARG A 175 -0.12 -0.01 3.82
CA ARG A 175 -0.22 0.45 5.23
C ARG A 175 1.11 0.39 5.96
N SER A 176 2.05 -0.42 5.44
CA SER A 176 3.38 -0.60 6.00
C SER A 176 4.37 -1.05 4.94
N ILE A 177 5.65 -0.77 5.15
CA ILE A 177 6.77 -1.23 4.33
C ILE A 177 7.75 -2.03 5.22
N PRO A 178 8.51 -2.99 4.65
CA PRO A 178 8.56 -3.35 3.22
C PRO A 178 7.26 -3.99 2.71
N ARG A 179 6.94 -3.77 1.45
CA ARG A 179 5.83 -4.39 0.76
C ARG A 179 6.31 -4.88 -0.61
N PHE A 180 5.91 -6.09 -0.98
CA PHE A 180 6.31 -6.70 -2.24
C PHE A 180 5.08 -7.05 -3.07
N ILE A 181 5.15 -6.85 -4.39
CA ILE A 181 4.03 -7.05 -5.30
C ILE A 181 4.56 -7.82 -6.51
N LEU A 182 3.79 -8.78 -7.01
CA LEU A 182 4.12 -9.54 -8.20
C LEU A 182 3.00 -9.38 -9.25
N ILE A 183 3.41 -9.00 -10.46
CA ILE A 183 2.53 -8.68 -11.58
C ILE A 183 2.91 -9.57 -12.78
N ASP A 184 1.92 -10.00 -13.56
CA ASP A 184 2.12 -10.84 -14.74
C ASP A 184 2.49 -9.99 -15.99
N PRO A 185 2.96 -10.62 -17.10
CA PRO A 185 3.31 -9.91 -18.33
C PRO A 185 2.16 -9.15 -19.00
N LYS A 186 0.91 -9.40 -18.61
CA LYS A 186 -0.28 -8.67 -19.09
C LYS A 186 -0.63 -7.47 -18.20
N GLY A 187 0.14 -7.24 -17.13
CA GLY A 187 -0.11 -6.20 -16.15
C GLY A 187 -1.23 -6.55 -15.16
N ASN A 188 -1.47 -7.83 -14.89
CA ASN A 188 -2.43 -8.24 -13.88
C ASN A 188 -1.71 -8.68 -12.60
N ILE A 189 -2.36 -8.50 -11.47
CA ILE A 189 -1.85 -8.91 -10.16
C ILE A 189 -1.73 -10.44 -10.09
N ILE A 190 -0.56 -10.93 -9.77
CA ILE A 190 -0.34 -12.32 -9.32
C ILE A 190 -0.52 -12.38 -7.81
N ASP A 191 0.14 -11.45 -7.09
CA ASP A 191 0.05 -11.31 -5.65
C ASP A 191 0.39 -9.87 -5.24
N SER A 192 -0.54 -9.19 -4.59
CA SER A 192 -0.38 -7.82 -4.11
C SER A 192 0.38 -7.71 -2.78
N ASN A 193 0.76 -8.84 -2.17
CA ASN A 193 1.56 -8.92 -0.95
C ASN A 193 2.44 -10.17 -0.95
N THR A 194 3.25 -10.30 -1.98
CA THR A 194 4.07 -11.50 -2.23
C THR A 194 5.24 -11.64 -1.25
N LEU A 195 5.97 -12.74 -1.38
CA LEU A 195 7.10 -13.09 -0.52
C LEU A 195 8.24 -12.08 -0.63
N SER A 196 8.90 -11.80 0.48
CA SER A 196 10.08 -10.93 0.54
C SER A 196 11.31 -11.59 -0.11
N PRO A 197 12.31 -10.81 -0.57
CA PRO A 197 13.56 -11.34 -1.12
C PRO A 197 14.33 -12.30 -0.20
N ALA A 198 14.26 -12.07 1.12
CA ALA A 198 14.88 -12.95 2.10
C ALA A 198 14.14 -14.27 2.31
N ASN A 199 12.89 -14.39 1.83
CA ASN A 199 12.13 -15.64 1.97
C ASN A 199 12.65 -16.68 0.96
N PRO A 200 13.13 -17.86 1.41
CA PRO A 200 13.68 -18.87 0.52
C PRO A 200 12.67 -19.42 -0.49
N SER A 201 11.36 -19.36 -0.18
CA SER A 201 10.30 -19.81 -1.07
C SER A 201 10.04 -18.87 -2.24
N LEU A 202 10.61 -17.65 -2.24
CA LEU A 202 10.41 -16.72 -3.36
C LEU A 202 10.98 -17.30 -4.67
N ARG A 203 12.17 -17.92 -4.62
CA ARG A 203 12.78 -18.54 -5.82
C ARG A 203 11.87 -19.61 -6.42
N LYS A 204 11.33 -20.49 -5.57
CA LYS A 204 10.37 -21.50 -6.01
C LYS A 204 9.14 -20.87 -6.66
N LEU A 205 8.59 -19.82 -6.05
CA LEU A 205 7.46 -19.08 -6.61
C LEU A 205 7.79 -18.51 -8.00
N LEU A 206 8.97 -17.90 -8.16
CA LEU A 206 9.39 -17.31 -9.43
C LEU A 206 9.65 -18.37 -10.49
N ASP A 207 10.30 -19.48 -10.13
CA ASP A 207 10.62 -20.59 -11.06
C ASP A 207 9.36 -21.32 -11.57
N GLU A 208 8.25 -21.26 -10.83
CA GLU A 208 6.95 -21.82 -11.22
C GLU A 208 6.17 -20.89 -12.18
N LEU A 209 6.66 -19.67 -12.46
CA LEU A 209 5.98 -18.74 -13.37
C LEU A 209 6.23 -19.16 -14.83
N PRO A 210 5.17 -19.23 -15.66
CA PRO A 210 5.32 -19.61 -17.07
C PRO A 210 6.26 -18.69 -17.84
N GLY A 211 7.33 -19.24 -18.40
CA GLY A 211 8.28 -18.49 -19.25
C GLY A 211 9.39 -17.74 -18.49
N ILE A 212 9.56 -18.02 -17.21
CA ILE A 212 10.73 -17.59 -16.42
C ILE A 212 11.94 -18.51 -16.66
#